data_b216d6d279930731ae597dd0d4595931
#
_entry.id   b216d6d279930731ae597dd0d4595931
#
_cell.length_a   1.000
_cell.length_b   1.000
_cell.length_c   1.000
_cell.angle_alpha   90.00
_cell.angle_beta   90.00
_cell.angle_gamma   90.00
#
_symmetry.space_group_name_H-M   'P 1'
#
loop_
_entity.id
_entity.type
_entity.pdbx_description
1 polymer ?
#
loop_
_entity_poly.entity_id
_entity_poly.type
_entity_poly.pdbx_seq_one_letter_code
_entity_poly.pdbx_strand_id
1 'polypeptide(L)'
;VDDRYRYIIEQGRALPVLAETQRQDKFLVQGCMSQAWLVPELKDGLVYFHVDSDAAIVKGIMAILIAVYSGNPPTENLGLSPEFLREGGITEHLSMNRRNGLSSVVKQIMLYSTAYKALSPR
;
A
#
# COMPACT_ATOMS: atom_id res chain seq x y z
N VAL A 1 6.51 -20.26 -14.35
CA VAL A 1 6.17 -19.20 -13.42
C VAL A 1 6.53 -17.87 -14.05
N ASP A 2 5.62 -16.96 -14.02
CA ASP A 2 5.83 -15.62 -14.55
C ASP A 2 6.87 -14.87 -13.71
N ASP A 3 7.88 -14.30 -14.37
CA ASP A 3 8.92 -13.53 -13.70
C ASP A 3 8.37 -12.31 -12.98
N ARG A 4 7.22 -11.78 -13.44
CA ARG A 4 6.57 -10.66 -12.79
C ARG A 4 6.05 -11.01 -11.41
N TYR A 5 5.49 -12.22 -11.25
CA TYR A 5 5.05 -12.69 -9.93
C TYR A 5 6.23 -12.85 -8.98
N ARG A 6 7.33 -13.38 -9.49
CA ARG A 6 8.55 -13.53 -8.71
C ARG A 6 9.06 -12.17 -8.26
N TYR A 7 9.10 -11.21 -9.16
CA TYR A 7 9.52 -9.85 -8.84
C TYR A 7 8.65 -9.22 -7.75
N ILE A 8 7.33 -9.36 -7.89
CA ILE A 8 6.38 -8.82 -6.92
C ILE A 8 6.61 -9.42 -5.54
N ILE A 9 6.75 -10.75 -5.46
CA ILE A 9 6.97 -11.44 -4.20
C ILE A 9 8.27 -10.98 -3.55
N GLU A 10 9.33 -10.81 -4.34
CA GLU A 10 10.62 -10.34 -3.83
C GLU A 10 10.54 -8.93 -3.25
N GLN A 11 9.73 -8.05 -3.85
CA GLN A 11 9.53 -6.72 -3.29
C GLN A 11 8.94 -6.79 -1.89
N GLY A 12 7.98 -7.68 -1.68
CA GLY A 12 7.39 -7.87 -0.35
C GLY A 12 8.37 -8.45 0.66
N ARG A 13 9.21 -9.38 0.23
CA ARG A 13 10.20 -10.00 1.11
C ARG A 13 11.25 -9.01 1.61
N ALA A 14 11.51 -7.97 0.84
CA ALA A 14 12.49 -6.95 1.22
C ALA A 14 11.96 -6.01 2.30
N LEU A 15 10.66 -6.02 2.59
CA LEU A 15 10.08 -5.15 3.58
C LEU A 15 10.38 -5.63 5.01
N PRO A 16 10.57 -4.70 5.96
CA PRO A 16 10.64 -5.06 7.37
C PRO A 16 9.34 -5.72 7.83
N VAL A 17 9.45 -6.64 8.79
CA VAL A 17 8.28 -7.24 9.41
C VAL A 17 7.63 -6.23 10.34
N LEU A 18 6.31 -6.09 10.29
CA LEU A 18 5.58 -5.24 11.23
C LEU A 18 5.63 -5.83 12.64
N ALA A 19 5.78 -4.96 13.62
CA ALA A 19 5.62 -5.35 15.02
C ALA A 19 4.17 -5.77 15.28
N GLU A 20 3.96 -6.67 16.24
CA GLU A 20 2.61 -7.09 16.60
C GLU A 20 1.74 -5.93 17.03
N THR A 21 2.31 -4.92 17.67
CA THR A 21 1.61 -3.70 18.06
C THR A 21 1.06 -2.93 16.87
N GLN A 22 1.62 -3.14 15.68
CA GLN A 22 1.16 -2.52 14.45
C GLN A 22 0.15 -3.38 13.69
N ARG A 23 0.06 -4.66 14.00
CA ARG A 23 -0.88 -5.58 13.37
C ARG A 23 -2.22 -5.56 14.12
N GLN A 24 -2.83 -4.39 14.14
CA GLN A 24 -4.11 -4.17 14.83
C GLN A 24 -5.25 -4.07 13.83
N ASP A 25 -6.43 -4.43 14.27
CA ASP A 25 -7.62 -4.42 13.42
C ASP A 25 -7.90 -3.06 12.80
N LYS A 26 -7.57 -1.97 13.51
CA LYS A 26 -7.76 -0.62 12.98
C LYS A 26 -6.90 -0.33 11.75
N PHE A 27 -5.85 -1.11 11.53
CA PHE A 27 -4.96 -0.96 10.38
C PHE A 27 -5.23 -1.99 9.29
N LEU A 28 -6.18 -2.89 9.50
CA LEU A 28 -6.56 -3.85 8.46
C LEU A 28 -7.16 -3.14 7.26
N VAL A 29 -6.73 -3.56 6.08
CA VAL A 29 -7.28 -3.05 4.83
C VAL A 29 -8.59 -3.78 4.55
N GLN A 30 -9.68 -3.03 4.43
CA GLN A 30 -10.99 -3.60 4.17
C GLN A 30 -11.14 -4.01 2.72
N GLY A 31 -11.90 -5.08 2.48
CA GLY A 31 -12.15 -5.54 1.12
C GLY A 31 -11.06 -6.42 0.53
N CYS A 32 -10.05 -6.76 1.32
CA CYS A 32 -8.99 -7.66 0.91
C CYS A 32 -9.32 -9.07 1.43
N MET A 33 -9.17 -10.08 0.57
CA MET A 33 -9.42 -11.49 0.95
C MET A 33 -8.39 -12.00 1.95
N SER A 34 -7.17 -11.52 1.84
CA SER A 34 -6.08 -11.86 2.77
C SER A 34 -6.01 -10.81 3.86
N GLN A 35 -5.44 -11.15 5.01
CA GLN A 35 -5.14 -10.13 6.00
C GLN A 35 -4.02 -9.24 5.49
N ALA A 36 -4.26 -7.96 5.49
CA ALA A 36 -3.29 -6.96 5.06
C ALA A 36 -3.40 -5.74 5.97
N TRP A 37 -2.27 -5.23 6.41
CA TRP A 37 -2.21 -4.08 7.31
C TRP A 37 -1.49 -2.94 6.63
N LEU A 38 -2.03 -1.74 6.79
CA LEU A 38 -1.43 -0.50 6.30
C LEU A 38 -1.35 0.47 7.48
N VAL A 39 -0.15 0.77 7.93
CA VAL A 39 0.08 1.62 9.09
C VAL A 39 0.67 2.95 8.62
N PRO A 40 -0.05 4.05 8.79
CA PRO A 40 0.46 5.37 8.40
C PRO A 40 1.30 5.99 9.51
N GLU A 41 2.24 6.83 9.12
CA GLU A 41 3.05 7.61 10.04
C GLU A 41 3.30 8.97 9.40
N LEU A 42 3.00 10.05 10.14
CA LEU A 42 3.33 11.40 9.70
C LEU A 42 4.58 11.86 10.45
N LYS A 43 5.62 12.20 9.70
CA LYS A 43 6.88 12.64 10.29
C LYS A 43 7.47 13.75 9.42
N ASP A 44 7.74 14.88 10.05
CA ASP A 44 8.32 16.06 9.38
C ASP A 44 7.54 16.51 8.14
N GLY A 45 6.21 16.39 8.20
CA GLY A 45 5.33 16.78 7.10
C GLY A 45 5.21 15.76 5.98
N LEU A 46 5.86 14.61 6.11
CA LEU A 46 5.82 13.54 5.11
C LEU A 46 5.07 12.34 5.66
N VAL A 47 4.28 11.69 4.81
CA VAL A 47 3.53 10.49 5.17
C VAL A 47 4.35 9.27 4.81
N TYR A 48 4.55 8.39 5.77
CA TYR A 48 5.20 7.09 5.58
C TYR A 48 4.18 5.99 5.81
N PHE A 49 4.31 4.91 5.06
CA PHE A 49 3.42 3.76 5.19
C PHE A 49 4.24 2.51 5.49
N HIS A 50 3.77 1.74 6.46
CA HIS A 50 4.34 0.45 6.80
C HIS A 50 3.28 -0.60 6.52
N VAL A 51 3.65 -1.67 5.87
CA VAL A 51 2.69 -2.67 5.39
C VAL A 51 3.12 -4.08 5.72
N ASP A 52 2.15 -4.97 5.83
CA ASP A 52 2.38 -6.40 5.90
C ASP A 52 1.13 -7.13 5.44
N SER A 53 1.28 -8.40 5.12
CA SER A 53 0.17 -9.27 4.75
C SER A 53 0.57 -10.73 4.97
N ASP A 54 -0.43 -11.57 5.19
CA ASP A 54 -0.21 -13.02 5.29
C ASP A 54 -0.11 -13.67 3.90
N ALA A 55 -0.38 -12.93 2.83
CA ALA A 55 -0.25 -13.41 1.46
C ALA A 55 0.95 -12.76 0.79
N ALA A 56 1.89 -13.56 0.29
CA ALA A 56 3.14 -13.07 -0.27
C ALA A 56 2.93 -12.13 -1.47
N ILE A 57 1.98 -12.45 -2.35
CA ILE A 57 1.71 -11.63 -3.53
C ILE A 57 1.08 -10.28 -3.14
N VAL A 58 0.20 -10.28 -2.14
CA VAL A 58 -0.42 -9.06 -1.63
C VAL A 58 0.63 -8.16 -0.99
N LYS A 59 1.50 -8.75 -0.17
CA LYS A 59 2.60 -8.01 0.47
C LYS A 59 3.51 -7.37 -0.59
N GLY A 60 3.80 -8.10 -1.67
CA GLY A 60 4.62 -7.59 -2.76
C GLY A 60 3.97 -6.41 -3.48
N ILE A 61 2.67 -6.51 -3.74
CA ILE A 61 1.92 -5.42 -4.39
C ILE A 61 1.91 -4.18 -3.48
N MET A 62 1.70 -4.39 -2.19
CA MET A 62 1.73 -3.29 -1.22
C MET A 62 3.11 -2.63 -1.17
N ALA A 63 4.19 -3.42 -1.27
CA ALA A 63 5.54 -2.89 -1.31
C ALA A 63 5.75 -1.95 -2.49
N ILE A 64 5.24 -2.31 -3.66
CA ILE A 64 5.32 -1.48 -4.86
C ILE A 64 4.55 -0.18 -4.66
N LEU A 65 3.35 -0.27 -4.08
CA LEU A 65 2.53 0.92 -3.81
C LEU A 65 3.22 1.88 -2.86
N ILE A 66 3.75 1.40 -1.76
CA ILE A 66 4.38 2.31 -0.78
C ILE A 66 5.70 2.87 -1.29
N ALA A 67 6.34 2.24 -2.27
CA ALA A 67 7.52 2.82 -2.89
C ALA A 67 7.18 4.14 -3.59
N VAL A 68 5.95 4.30 -4.05
CA VAL A 68 5.47 5.51 -4.72
C VAL A 68 4.90 6.51 -3.72
N TYR A 69 4.09 6.04 -2.77
CA TYR A 69 3.29 6.90 -1.90
C TYR A 69 3.94 7.21 -0.55
N SER A 70 4.94 6.45 -0.12
CA SER A 70 5.60 6.67 1.17
C SER A 70 6.70 7.72 1.02
N GLY A 71 6.83 8.59 2.05
CA GLY A 71 7.86 9.62 2.06
C GLY A 71 7.48 10.89 1.31
N ASN A 72 6.21 11.09 1.01
CA ASN A 72 5.71 12.25 0.29
C ASN A 72 4.86 13.15 1.21
N PRO A 73 4.76 14.46 0.89
CA PRO A 73 3.73 15.28 1.54
C PRO A 73 2.32 14.74 1.20
N PRO A 74 1.35 14.85 2.12
CA PRO A 74 0.00 14.34 1.86
C PRO A 74 -0.62 14.88 0.56
N THR A 75 -0.40 16.16 0.26
CA THR A 75 -0.94 16.79 -0.96
C THR A 75 -0.40 16.16 -2.23
N GLU A 76 0.87 15.72 -2.22
CA GLU A 76 1.46 15.06 -3.38
C GLU A 76 0.78 13.70 -3.63
N ASN A 77 0.54 12.94 -2.56
CA ASN A 77 -0.14 11.65 -2.69
C ASN A 77 -1.52 11.79 -3.30
N LEU A 78 -2.25 12.83 -2.94
CA LEU A 78 -3.60 13.06 -3.45
C LEU A 78 -3.61 13.39 -4.95
N GLY A 79 -2.48 13.84 -5.49
CA GLY A 79 -2.33 14.12 -6.90
C GLY A 79 -1.78 12.95 -7.72
N LEU A 80 -1.41 11.84 -7.06
CA LEU A 80 -0.82 10.69 -7.76
C LEU A 80 -1.89 9.65 -8.06
N SER A 81 -2.09 9.38 -9.35
CA SER A 81 -3.01 8.33 -9.80
C SER A 81 -2.31 6.97 -9.78
N PRO A 82 -3.01 5.88 -9.43
CA PRO A 82 -2.42 4.54 -9.49
C PRO A 82 -2.32 3.96 -10.91
N GLU A 83 -2.44 4.80 -11.93
CA GLU A 83 -2.36 4.36 -13.33
C GLU A 83 -1.04 3.65 -13.66
N PHE A 84 0.03 3.97 -12.93
CA PHE A 84 1.32 3.33 -13.14
C PHE A 84 1.26 1.81 -12.99
N LEU A 85 0.32 1.29 -12.18
CA LEU A 85 0.14 -0.15 -12.01
C LEU A 85 -0.38 -0.80 -13.28
N ARG A 86 -1.32 -0.13 -13.94
CA ARG A 86 -1.87 -0.59 -15.22
C ARG A 86 -0.83 -0.49 -16.33
N GLU A 87 -0.14 0.63 -16.39
CA GLU A 87 0.89 0.87 -17.39
C GLU A 87 2.04 -0.12 -17.28
N GLY A 88 2.36 -0.54 -16.06
CA GLY A 88 3.39 -1.55 -15.83
C GLY A 88 2.91 -2.98 -16.06
N GLY A 89 1.64 -3.18 -16.39
CA GLY A 89 1.09 -4.49 -16.64
C GLY A 89 0.83 -5.31 -15.38
N ILE A 90 0.92 -4.70 -14.21
CA ILE A 90 0.77 -5.41 -12.94
C ILE A 90 -0.67 -5.89 -12.74
N THR A 91 -1.65 -5.01 -12.99
CA THR A 91 -3.06 -5.33 -12.78
C THR A 91 -3.59 -6.39 -13.73
N GLU A 92 -3.00 -6.51 -14.91
CA GLU A 92 -3.45 -7.48 -15.92
C GLU A 92 -3.22 -8.93 -15.48
N HIS A 93 -2.26 -9.16 -14.59
CA HIS A 93 -1.89 -10.49 -14.12
C HIS A 93 -2.55 -10.84 -12.79
N LEU A 94 -3.42 -9.98 -12.28
CA LEU A 94 -4.07 -10.20 -10.99
C LEU A 94 -5.47 -10.74 -11.17
N SER A 95 -5.87 -11.66 -10.27
CA SER A 95 -7.26 -12.10 -10.19
C SER A 95 -8.17 -10.93 -9.80
N MET A 96 -9.47 -11.07 -9.99
CA MET A 96 -10.44 -10.05 -9.60
C MET A 96 -10.33 -9.73 -8.10
N ASN A 97 -10.17 -10.76 -7.26
CA ASN A 97 -10.03 -10.55 -5.82
C ASN A 97 -8.79 -9.73 -5.46
N ARG A 98 -7.68 -9.98 -6.15
CA ARG A 98 -6.44 -9.23 -5.90
C ARG A 98 -6.53 -7.80 -6.40
N ARG A 99 -7.22 -7.58 -7.53
CA ARG A 99 -7.49 -6.22 -8.02
C ARG A 99 -8.33 -5.43 -7.04
N ASN A 100 -9.33 -6.09 -6.44
CA ASN A 100 -10.18 -5.45 -5.43
C ASN A 100 -9.35 -5.11 -4.19
N GLY A 101 -8.48 -6.02 -3.75
CA GLY A 101 -7.59 -5.75 -2.63
C GLY A 101 -6.65 -4.58 -2.91
N LEU A 102 -6.10 -4.53 -4.12
CA LEU A 102 -5.24 -3.43 -4.55
C LEU A 102 -5.98 -2.09 -4.50
N SER A 103 -7.21 -2.05 -5.02
CA SER A 103 -8.04 -0.85 -4.96
C SER A 103 -8.32 -0.42 -3.54
N SER A 104 -8.54 -1.37 -2.62
CA SER A 104 -8.77 -1.09 -1.21
C SER A 104 -7.54 -0.47 -0.55
N VAL A 105 -6.35 -0.96 -0.88
CA VAL A 105 -5.10 -0.40 -0.34
C VAL A 105 -4.92 1.04 -0.82
N VAL A 106 -5.11 1.30 -2.11
CA VAL A 106 -5.00 2.66 -2.67
C VAL A 106 -5.99 3.59 -1.99
N LYS A 107 -7.24 3.13 -1.83
CA LYS A 107 -8.28 3.92 -1.16
C LYS A 107 -7.86 4.28 0.27
N GLN A 108 -7.29 3.33 0.99
CA GLN A 108 -6.82 3.55 2.36
C GLN A 108 -5.68 4.56 2.40
N ILE A 109 -4.73 4.47 1.47
CA ILE A 109 -3.64 5.43 1.34
C ILE A 109 -4.21 6.84 1.14
N MET A 110 -5.21 6.98 0.27
CA MET A 110 -5.82 8.28 0.00
C MET A 110 -6.59 8.82 1.19
N LEU A 111 -7.27 7.95 1.96
CA LEU A 111 -7.98 8.36 3.17
C LEU A 111 -7.00 8.89 4.22
N TYR A 112 -5.89 8.20 4.45
CA TYR A 112 -4.87 8.66 5.39
C TYR A 112 -4.23 9.96 4.92
N SER A 113 -3.94 10.07 3.62
CA SER A 113 -3.34 11.29 3.06
C SER A 113 -4.28 12.49 3.21
N THR A 114 -5.58 12.27 3.00
CA THR A 114 -6.59 13.30 3.21
C THR A 114 -6.65 13.76 4.67
N ALA A 115 -6.63 12.80 5.60
CA ALA A 115 -6.68 13.11 7.02
C ALA A 115 -5.44 13.88 7.46
N TYR A 116 -4.27 13.48 7.02
CA TYR A 116 -3.03 14.19 7.38
C TYR A 116 -2.95 15.56 6.73
N LYS A 117 -3.48 15.73 5.53
CA LYS A 117 -3.56 17.04 4.90
C LYS A 117 -4.41 18.00 5.76
N ALA A 118 -5.53 17.50 6.27
CA ALA A 118 -6.42 18.29 7.11
C ALA A 118 -5.76 18.68 8.45
N LEU A 119 -4.85 17.83 8.96
CA LEU A 119 -4.13 18.09 10.21
C LEU A 119 -2.92 19.00 10.01
N SER A 120 -2.47 19.20 8.78
CA SER A 120 -1.34 20.08 8.49
C SER A 120 -1.75 21.52 8.63
N PRO A 121 -0.90 22.40 9.20
CA PRO A 121 -1.26 23.80 9.43
C PRO A 121 -1.29 24.64 8.15
N ARG A 122 -1.37 24.06 7.02
CA ARG A 122 -1.45 24.79 5.77
C ARG A 122 -2.40 24.13 4.80
#